data_5f86a03431d795fbdde0aa389dd3ea36
#
_entry.id   5f86a03431d795fbdde0aa389dd3ea36
#
_cell.length_a   1.000
_cell.length_b   1.000
_cell.length_c   1.000
_cell.angle_alpha   90.00
_cell.angle_beta   90.00
_cell.angle_gamma   90.00
#
_symmetry.space_group_name_H-M   'P 1'
#
loop_
_entity.id
_entity.type
_entity.pdbx_description
1 polymer ?
#
loop_
_entity_poly.entity_id
_entity_poly.type
_entity_poly.pdbx_seq_one_letter_code
_entity_poly.pdbx_strand_id
1 'polypeptide(L)'
;MTQTADKADTFTLIDNRTGKQVSLPVMKGSTGPDVIDIRKLYAETGCFTYDPGFTSTGSCESKITYIDGDEGILLHRGYAIDDLAEHATFPEVCFLLLNNHLPNAAEKEEFEGILRGHSMVHEQLTRFYSGFRRDAHPMAVLCGVVGALSAFYHDSTDIEDPVQRKIAAHRLIAKIPAIAAMAYKYSVGQPFMYPRNDLSYAENFLYMTFGTPCEPYKVNPVLSKAMDKIFIXG
;
A
#
# COMPACT_ATOMS: atom_id res chain seq x y z
N MET A 1 51.02 7.97 20.33
CA MET A 1 49.61 7.57 20.24
C MET A 1 49.18 7.70 18.80
N THR A 2 49.22 6.57 18.07
CA THR A 2 48.82 6.50 16.67
C THR A 2 47.27 6.53 16.63
N GLN A 3 46.74 7.64 16.16
CA GLN A 3 45.30 7.71 15.83
C GLN A 3 45.05 6.66 14.73
N THR A 4 44.35 5.61 15.06
CA THR A 4 43.76 4.73 14.06
C THR A 4 42.76 5.57 13.28
N ALA A 5 43.10 5.91 12.04
CA ALA A 5 42.14 6.52 11.12
C ALA A 5 40.95 5.59 11.04
N ASP A 6 39.75 6.11 11.34
CA ASP A 6 38.53 5.39 11.14
C ASP A 6 38.49 4.87 9.70
N LYS A 7 38.46 3.56 9.54
CA LYS A 7 38.30 2.94 8.23
C LYS A 7 36.94 3.38 7.69
N ALA A 8 36.94 4.15 6.63
CA ALA A 8 35.69 4.51 5.96
C ALA A 8 34.94 3.23 5.54
N ASP A 9 33.66 3.17 5.81
CA ASP A 9 32.83 2.04 5.40
C ASP A 9 32.66 2.06 3.87
N THR A 10 33.57 1.37 3.19
CA THR A 10 33.63 1.32 1.72
C THR A 10 33.98 -0.08 1.24
N PHE A 11 33.55 -0.38 0.02
CA PHE A 11 34.04 -1.48 -0.77
C PHE A 11 34.94 -0.94 -1.87
N THR A 12 36.01 -1.66 -2.21
CA THR A 12 36.87 -1.32 -3.35
C THR A 12 36.62 -2.31 -4.47
N LEU A 13 36.20 -1.80 -5.62
CA LEU A 13 36.10 -2.58 -6.84
C LEU A 13 37.34 -2.38 -7.69
N ILE A 14 37.94 -3.46 -8.17
CA ILE A 14 39.17 -3.42 -8.96
C ILE A 14 38.87 -3.96 -10.35
N ASP A 15 39.16 -3.17 -11.38
CA ASP A 15 39.11 -3.64 -12.76
C ASP A 15 40.47 -4.33 -13.08
N ASN A 16 40.48 -5.63 -13.07
CA ASN A 16 41.66 -6.44 -13.29
C ASN A 16 42.28 -6.27 -14.71
N ARG A 17 41.51 -5.73 -15.66
CA ARG A 17 42.01 -5.48 -17.02
C ARG A 17 42.93 -4.25 -17.06
N THR A 18 42.69 -3.26 -16.21
CA THR A 18 43.37 -1.97 -16.24
C THR A 18 44.10 -1.65 -14.93
N GLY A 19 43.77 -2.35 -13.84
CA GLY A 19 44.27 -2.05 -12.50
C GLY A 19 43.55 -0.90 -11.82
N LYS A 20 42.55 -0.30 -12.47
CA LYS A 20 41.81 0.83 -11.91
C LYS A 20 41.01 0.40 -10.69
N GLN A 21 41.01 1.22 -9.65
CA GLN A 21 40.27 0.97 -8.41
C GLN A 21 39.21 2.05 -8.18
N VAL A 22 38.07 1.66 -7.72
CA VAL A 22 36.96 2.56 -7.40
C VAL A 22 36.45 2.23 -5.99
N SER A 23 36.38 3.25 -5.12
CA SER A 23 35.88 3.10 -3.76
C SER A 23 34.38 3.42 -3.74
N LEU A 24 33.58 2.48 -3.26
CA LEU A 24 32.11 2.55 -3.25
C LEU A 24 31.64 2.61 -1.79
N PRO A 25 30.86 3.65 -1.40
CA PRO A 25 30.39 3.77 -0.02
C PRO A 25 29.42 2.64 0.38
N VAL A 26 29.42 2.30 1.66
CA VAL A 26 28.43 1.38 2.24
C VAL A 26 27.33 2.21 2.90
N MET A 27 26.10 1.87 2.58
CA MET A 27 24.91 2.43 3.23
C MET A 27 24.38 1.40 4.22
N LYS A 28 24.15 1.83 5.45
CA LYS A 28 23.59 0.97 6.51
C LYS A 28 22.13 1.30 6.75
N GLY A 29 21.31 0.26 6.76
CA GLY A 29 19.93 0.40 7.18
C GLY A 29 19.80 0.24 8.69
N SER A 30 18.64 0.61 9.23
CA SER A 30 18.31 0.30 10.63
C SER A 30 18.00 -1.18 10.81
N THR A 31 17.62 -1.85 9.74
CA THR A 31 17.29 -3.28 9.68
C THR A 31 17.74 -3.82 8.32
N GLY A 32 18.13 -5.08 8.27
CA GLY A 32 18.54 -5.74 7.03
C GLY A 32 20.02 -5.59 6.71
N PRO A 33 20.46 -6.14 5.58
CA PRO A 33 21.87 -6.13 5.20
C PRO A 33 22.37 -4.76 4.76
N ASP A 34 23.69 -4.55 4.88
CA ASP A 34 24.36 -3.36 4.34
C ASP A 34 24.28 -3.36 2.81
N VAL A 35 24.27 -2.17 2.21
CA VAL A 35 24.12 -1.98 0.77
C VAL A 35 25.32 -1.20 0.23
N ILE A 36 25.89 -1.64 -0.90
CA ILE A 36 26.98 -0.94 -1.59
C ILE A 36 26.35 0.10 -2.52
N ASP A 37 26.70 1.36 -2.34
CA ASP A 37 26.18 2.45 -3.17
C ASP A 37 26.91 2.48 -4.52
N ILE A 38 26.25 2.03 -5.56
CA ILE A 38 26.84 1.95 -6.90
C ILE A 38 26.43 3.10 -7.83
N ARG A 39 25.81 4.16 -7.31
CA ARG A 39 25.32 5.28 -8.14
C ARG A 39 26.41 5.92 -9.00
N LYS A 40 27.66 5.94 -8.52
CA LYS A 40 28.78 6.52 -9.26
C LYS A 40 29.54 5.51 -10.13
N LEU A 41 29.21 4.23 -10.06
CA LEU A 41 29.96 3.17 -10.72
C LEU A 41 30.12 3.40 -12.22
N TYR A 42 29.02 3.68 -12.92
CA TYR A 42 29.08 3.89 -14.36
C TYR A 42 29.96 5.10 -14.74
N ALA A 43 29.80 6.21 -14.04
CA ALA A 43 30.57 7.41 -14.33
C ALA A 43 32.07 7.19 -14.17
N GLU A 44 32.47 6.33 -13.22
CA GLU A 44 33.87 6.09 -12.92
C GLU A 44 34.50 4.96 -13.75
N THR A 45 33.67 3.95 -14.15
CA THR A 45 34.21 2.74 -14.82
C THR A 45 33.72 2.55 -16.25
N GLY A 46 32.60 3.18 -16.61
CA GLY A 46 31.91 2.90 -17.88
C GLY A 46 31.16 1.57 -17.89
N CYS A 47 31.02 0.91 -16.72
CA CYS A 47 30.37 -0.40 -16.61
C CYS A 47 29.12 -0.34 -15.77
N PHE A 48 28.10 -1.09 -16.15
CA PHE A 48 26.91 -1.33 -15.34
C PHE A 48 27.02 -2.65 -14.59
N THR A 49 26.27 -2.80 -13.52
CA THR A 49 26.02 -4.10 -12.88
C THR A 49 24.94 -4.84 -13.65
N TYR A 50 24.91 -6.16 -13.53
CA TYR A 50 23.88 -7.00 -14.14
C TYR A 50 23.30 -7.89 -13.04
N ASP A 51 22.03 -7.67 -12.71
CA ASP A 51 21.33 -8.43 -11.67
C ASP A 51 19.82 -8.47 -12.03
N PRO A 52 19.43 -9.39 -12.92
CA PRO A 52 18.02 -9.48 -13.32
C PRO A 52 17.14 -9.89 -12.12
N GLY A 53 16.10 -9.11 -11.87
CA GLY A 53 15.17 -9.35 -10.78
C GLY A 53 15.60 -8.78 -9.44
N PHE A 54 16.71 -8.06 -9.37
CA PHE A 54 17.22 -7.41 -8.16
C PHE A 54 17.44 -8.40 -7.00
N THR A 55 17.97 -9.58 -7.31
CA THR A 55 18.21 -10.63 -6.30
C THR A 55 19.31 -10.27 -5.30
N SER A 56 20.24 -9.39 -5.71
CA SER A 56 21.35 -8.95 -4.87
C SER A 56 21.56 -7.44 -4.93
N THR A 57 20.53 -6.69 -5.37
CA THR A 57 20.63 -5.24 -5.58
C THR A 57 19.47 -4.54 -4.87
N GLY A 58 19.81 -3.63 -3.94
CA GLY A 58 18.81 -2.75 -3.35
C GLY A 58 18.31 -1.75 -4.39
N SER A 59 17.04 -1.84 -4.78
CA SER A 59 16.45 -0.99 -5.81
C SER A 59 16.01 0.38 -5.26
N CYS A 60 15.72 0.46 -3.97
CA CYS A 60 15.28 1.71 -3.33
C CYS A 60 15.49 1.63 -1.82
N GLU A 61 15.41 2.78 -1.19
CA GLU A 61 15.40 2.90 0.27
C GLU A 61 13.94 3.00 0.74
N SER A 62 13.57 2.20 1.73
CA SER A 62 12.21 2.23 2.30
C SER A 62 12.29 2.47 3.81
N LYS A 63 11.39 3.33 4.32
CA LYS A 63 11.18 3.54 5.76
C LYS A 63 9.80 3.01 6.18
N ILE A 64 9.14 2.26 5.31
CA ILE A 64 7.76 1.82 5.52
C ILE A 64 7.71 0.36 5.93
N THR A 65 8.33 -0.53 5.15
CA THR A 65 8.19 -1.96 5.34
C THR A 65 9.55 -2.64 5.37
N TYR A 66 9.71 -3.60 6.29
CA TYR A 66 10.82 -4.53 6.29
C TYR A 66 10.25 -5.94 6.18
N ILE A 67 10.81 -6.73 5.26
CA ILE A 67 10.42 -8.12 5.04
C ILE A 67 11.66 -9.00 5.08
N ASP A 68 11.60 -10.05 5.88
CA ASP A 68 12.59 -11.12 5.89
C ASP A 68 11.83 -12.43 5.71
N GLY A 69 11.82 -12.94 4.47
CA GLY A 69 11.08 -14.15 4.14
C GLY A 69 11.68 -15.41 4.74
N ASP A 70 12.99 -15.43 4.97
CA ASP A 70 13.67 -16.60 5.56
C ASP A 70 13.33 -16.74 7.04
N GLU A 71 13.29 -15.60 7.76
CA GLU A 71 12.95 -15.57 9.18
C GLU A 71 11.45 -15.40 9.44
N GLY A 72 10.66 -15.13 8.40
CA GLY A 72 9.22 -14.90 8.52
C GLY A 72 8.87 -13.61 9.23
N ILE A 73 9.65 -12.57 9.01
CA ILE A 73 9.46 -11.26 9.67
C ILE A 73 8.85 -10.27 8.69
N LEU A 74 7.76 -9.62 9.11
CA LEU A 74 7.15 -8.51 8.38
C LEU A 74 6.91 -7.36 9.37
N LEU A 75 7.51 -6.20 9.10
CA LEU A 75 7.31 -5.01 9.92
C LEU A 75 6.72 -3.88 9.07
N HIS A 76 5.73 -3.17 9.63
CA HIS A 76 5.18 -1.94 9.07
C HIS A 76 5.58 -0.78 9.99
N ARG A 77 6.46 0.12 9.51
CA ARG A 77 6.98 1.24 10.31
C ARG A 77 7.58 0.77 11.64
N GLY A 78 8.16 -0.45 11.65
CA GLY A 78 8.77 -1.04 12.84
C GLY A 78 7.84 -1.85 13.73
N TYR A 79 6.53 -1.86 13.45
CA TYR A 79 5.56 -2.69 14.18
C TYR A 79 5.42 -4.05 13.51
N ALA A 80 5.44 -5.10 14.31
CA ALA A 80 5.26 -6.47 13.78
C ALA A 80 3.84 -6.64 13.24
N ILE A 81 3.72 -7.36 12.13
CA ILE A 81 2.41 -7.59 11.50
C ILE A 81 1.45 -8.34 12.45
N ASP A 82 1.97 -9.25 13.27
CA ASP A 82 1.18 -10.00 14.22
C ASP A 82 0.52 -9.08 15.25
N ASP A 83 1.30 -8.13 15.78
CA ASP A 83 0.79 -7.14 16.75
C ASP A 83 -0.28 -6.25 16.11
N LEU A 84 -0.02 -5.78 14.89
CA LEU A 84 -0.98 -4.93 14.18
C LEU A 84 -2.28 -5.69 13.88
N ALA A 85 -2.18 -6.94 13.43
CA ALA A 85 -3.37 -7.76 13.12
C ALA A 85 -4.21 -8.07 14.36
N GLU A 86 -3.58 -8.17 15.53
CA GLU A 86 -4.31 -8.49 16.76
C GLU A 86 -4.90 -7.25 17.43
N HIS A 87 -4.22 -6.11 17.37
CA HIS A 87 -4.53 -4.95 18.20
C HIS A 87 -4.97 -3.70 17.45
N ALA A 88 -4.78 -3.65 16.11
CA ALA A 88 -5.16 -2.50 15.30
C ALA A 88 -6.28 -2.87 14.32
N THR A 89 -6.94 -1.85 13.78
CA THR A 89 -7.88 -1.98 12.67
C THR A 89 -7.17 -1.60 11.37
N PHE A 90 -7.72 -2.04 10.23
CA PHE A 90 -7.14 -1.71 8.93
C PHE A 90 -6.99 -0.19 8.73
N PRO A 91 -7.99 0.66 9.05
CA PRO A 91 -7.76 2.12 8.95
C PRO A 91 -6.62 2.63 9.83
N GLU A 92 -6.40 2.07 11.01
CA GLU A 92 -5.28 2.46 11.85
C GLU A 92 -3.94 2.09 11.21
N VAL A 93 -3.88 0.94 10.54
CA VAL A 93 -2.67 0.54 9.80
C VAL A 93 -2.47 1.45 8.58
N CYS A 94 -3.53 1.79 7.85
CA CYS A 94 -3.44 2.78 6.76
C CYS A 94 -2.86 4.11 7.26
N PHE A 95 -3.37 4.57 8.40
CA PHE A 95 -2.88 5.82 9.03
C PHE A 95 -1.39 5.70 9.38
N LEU A 96 -0.99 4.59 10.00
CA LEU A 96 0.42 4.32 10.35
C LEU A 96 1.34 4.41 9.13
N LEU A 97 0.95 3.77 8.03
CA LEU A 97 1.77 3.76 6.82
C LEU A 97 1.89 5.15 6.20
N LEU A 98 0.82 5.94 6.26
CA LEU A 98 0.79 7.29 5.69
C LEU A 98 1.48 8.33 6.58
N ASN A 99 1.42 8.18 7.92
CA ASN A 99 1.80 9.24 8.86
C ASN A 99 2.97 8.88 9.80
N ASN A 100 3.53 7.67 9.72
CA ASN A 100 4.72 7.19 10.46
C ASN A 100 4.47 6.86 11.94
N HIS A 101 3.23 6.92 12.41
CA HIS A 101 2.89 6.57 13.80
C HIS A 101 1.45 6.06 13.86
N LEU A 102 1.14 5.28 14.88
CA LEU A 102 -0.24 4.84 15.13
C LEU A 102 -1.07 6.04 15.59
N PRO A 103 -2.34 6.12 15.16
CA PRO A 103 -3.15 7.29 15.52
C PRO A 103 -3.54 7.27 17.00
N ASN A 104 -3.54 8.45 17.62
CA ASN A 104 -4.23 8.63 18.89
C ASN A 104 -5.76 8.68 18.64
N ALA A 105 -6.55 8.75 19.70
CA ALA A 105 -8.02 8.69 19.59
C ALA A 105 -8.60 9.79 18.69
N ALA A 106 -8.08 11.01 18.79
CA ALA A 106 -8.56 12.12 17.96
C ALA A 106 -8.18 11.97 16.49
N GLU A 107 -6.94 11.56 16.23
CA GLU A 107 -6.45 11.29 14.86
C GLU A 107 -7.22 10.14 14.21
N LYS A 108 -7.52 9.09 14.99
CA LYS A 108 -8.31 7.96 14.51
C LYS A 108 -9.70 8.42 14.07
N GLU A 109 -10.39 9.16 14.94
CA GLU A 109 -11.75 9.64 14.61
C GLU A 109 -11.73 10.57 13.40
N GLU A 110 -10.76 11.47 13.31
CA GLU A 110 -10.60 12.36 12.16
C GLU A 110 -10.37 11.55 10.88
N PHE A 111 -9.44 10.61 10.91
CA PHE A 111 -9.09 9.81 9.72
C PHE A 111 -10.28 8.94 9.27
N GLU A 112 -10.93 8.26 10.22
CA GLU A 112 -12.12 7.47 9.89
C GLU A 112 -13.25 8.35 9.35
N GLY A 113 -13.40 9.57 9.87
CA GLY A 113 -14.34 10.56 9.35
C GLY A 113 -14.05 10.93 7.90
N ILE A 114 -12.77 11.12 7.56
CA ILE A 114 -12.33 11.38 6.18
C ILE A 114 -12.71 10.19 5.28
N LEU A 115 -12.42 8.95 5.73
CA LEU A 115 -12.74 7.76 4.94
C LEU A 115 -14.25 7.63 4.73
N ARG A 116 -15.05 7.85 5.78
CA ARG A 116 -16.52 7.83 5.67
C ARG A 116 -17.00 8.87 4.65
N GLY A 117 -16.43 10.08 4.69
CA GLY A 117 -16.79 11.16 3.77
C GLY A 117 -16.46 10.88 2.30
N HIS A 118 -15.49 10.01 2.05
CA HIS A 118 -15.07 9.65 0.69
C HIS A 118 -15.56 8.28 0.22
N SER A 119 -16.27 7.51 1.05
CA SER A 119 -16.59 6.10 0.77
C SER A 119 -17.54 5.91 -0.42
N MET A 120 -18.47 6.86 -0.65
CA MET A 120 -19.41 6.74 -1.75
C MET A 120 -18.75 7.08 -3.08
N VAL A 121 -18.96 6.25 -4.11
CA VAL A 121 -18.44 6.52 -5.45
C VAL A 121 -19.41 7.41 -6.23
N HIS A 122 -18.92 8.10 -7.24
CA HIS A 122 -19.74 8.93 -8.12
C HIS A 122 -20.80 8.05 -8.80
N GLU A 123 -22.05 8.49 -8.79
CA GLU A 123 -23.17 7.67 -9.29
C GLU A 123 -22.98 7.24 -10.75
N GLN A 124 -22.41 8.08 -11.59
CA GLN A 124 -22.17 7.71 -12.99
C GLN A 124 -21.16 6.56 -13.13
N LEU A 125 -20.33 6.34 -12.11
CA LEU A 125 -19.38 5.23 -12.14
C LEU A 125 -20.10 3.88 -12.17
N THR A 126 -21.30 3.80 -11.62
CA THR A 126 -22.11 2.57 -11.64
C THR A 126 -22.40 2.11 -13.07
N ARG A 127 -22.53 3.04 -14.02
CA ARG A 127 -22.78 2.72 -15.43
C ARG A 127 -21.54 2.15 -16.11
N PHE A 128 -20.36 2.45 -15.59
CA PHE A 128 -19.11 1.93 -16.16
C PHE A 128 -19.05 0.40 -16.09
N TYR A 129 -19.66 -0.18 -15.03
CA TYR A 129 -19.70 -1.63 -14.87
C TYR A 129 -20.44 -2.33 -16.01
N SER A 130 -21.45 -1.69 -16.59
CA SER A 130 -22.22 -2.30 -17.69
C SER A 130 -21.41 -2.49 -18.97
N GLY A 131 -20.23 -1.86 -19.05
CA GLY A 131 -19.30 -2.04 -20.16
C GLY A 131 -18.44 -3.32 -20.06
N PHE A 132 -18.45 -3.97 -18.90
CA PHE A 132 -17.69 -5.23 -18.74
C PHE A 132 -18.59 -6.43 -18.97
N ARG A 133 -18.00 -7.53 -19.39
CA ARG A 133 -18.69 -8.81 -19.38
C ARG A 133 -18.95 -9.25 -17.93
N ARG A 134 -20.06 -9.91 -17.69
CA ARG A 134 -20.40 -10.35 -16.32
C ARG A 134 -19.46 -11.43 -15.79
N ASP A 135 -18.82 -12.17 -16.70
CA ASP A 135 -17.83 -13.20 -16.36
C ASP A 135 -16.40 -12.66 -16.35
N ALA A 136 -16.21 -11.34 -16.43
CA ALA A 136 -14.88 -10.74 -16.37
C ALA A 136 -14.23 -10.99 -15.00
N HIS A 137 -12.90 -11.19 -15.00
CA HIS A 137 -12.15 -11.38 -13.77
C HIS A 137 -12.31 -10.14 -12.88
N PRO A 138 -12.64 -10.30 -11.59
CA PRO A 138 -12.91 -9.14 -10.73
C PRO A 138 -11.73 -8.18 -10.61
N MET A 139 -10.49 -8.67 -10.67
CA MET A 139 -9.33 -7.77 -10.64
C MET A 139 -9.23 -6.91 -11.91
N ALA A 140 -9.62 -7.45 -13.08
CA ALA A 140 -9.65 -6.66 -14.31
C ALA A 140 -10.69 -5.54 -14.21
N VAL A 141 -11.85 -5.86 -13.64
CA VAL A 141 -12.90 -4.87 -13.39
C VAL A 141 -12.39 -3.80 -12.42
N LEU A 142 -11.79 -4.23 -11.30
CA LEU A 142 -11.25 -3.32 -10.29
C LEU A 142 -10.22 -2.37 -10.91
N CYS A 143 -9.25 -2.88 -11.68
CA CYS A 143 -8.24 -2.05 -12.36
C CYS A 143 -8.90 -1.00 -13.28
N GLY A 144 -9.88 -1.42 -14.08
CA GLY A 144 -10.58 -0.52 -14.99
C GLY A 144 -11.32 0.59 -14.25
N VAL A 145 -12.04 0.23 -13.20
CA VAL A 145 -12.85 1.19 -12.43
C VAL A 145 -11.95 2.16 -11.64
N VAL A 146 -10.87 1.66 -11.03
CA VAL A 146 -9.92 2.52 -10.30
C VAL A 146 -9.28 3.52 -11.27
N GLY A 147 -8.88 3.06 -12.46
CA GLY A 147 -8.37 3.96 -13.50
C GLY A 147 -9.37 5.04 -13.90
N ALA A 148 -10.66 4.67 -13.98
CA ALA A 148 -11.72 5.61 -14.33
C ALA A 148 -11.95 6.71 -13.29
N LEU A 149 -11.51 6.50 -12.01
CA LEU A 149 -11.68 7.51 -10.97
C LEU A 149 -11.02 8.85 -11.36
N SER A 150 -9.92 8.81 -12.11
CA SER A 150 -9.23 10.03 -12.54
C SER A 150 -10.13 10.94 -13.41
N ALA A 151 -11.12 10.36 -14.07
CA ALA A 151 -12.09 11.11 -14.89
C ALA A 151 -13.22 11.75 -14.06
N PHE A 152 -13.32 11.40 -12.76
CA PHE A 152 -14.36 11.92 -11.87
C PHE A 152 -13.83 12.84 -10.78
N TYR A 153 -12.53 12.78 -10.47
CA TYR A 153 -11.94 13.49 -9.32
C TYR A 153 -10.64 14.18 -9.79
N HIS A 154 -10.78 15.39 -10.34
CA HIS A 154 -9.66 16.13 -10.94
C HIS A 154 -8.77 16.85 -9.90
N ASP A 155 -9.20 16.89 -8.63
CA ASP A 155 -8.47 17.54 -7.54
C ASP A 155 -7.41 16.64 -6.89
N SER A 156 -7.13 15.48 -7.47
CA SER A 156 -6.22 14.50 -6.89
C SER A 156 -5.47 13.70 -7.96
N THR A 157 -5.13 14.37 -9.06
CA THR A 157 -4.42 13.73 -10.17
C THR A 157 -2.96 14.16 -10.30
N ASP A 158 -2.55 15.23 -9.61
CA ASP A 158 -1.16 15.69 -9.62
C ASP A 158 -0.41 15.02 -8.46
N ILE A 159 0.41 14.02 -8.80
CA ILE A 159 1.17 13.26 -7.80
C ILE A 159 2.37 14.05 -7.23
N GLU A 160 2.78 15.13 -7.90
CA GLU A 160 3.86 15.99 -7.40
C GLU A 160 3.37 16.94 -6.31
N ASP A 161 2.08 17.28 -6.31
CA ASP A 161 1.47 18.10 -5.28
C ASP A 161 1.17 17.25 -4.04
N PRO A 162 1.82 17.52 -2.89
CA PRO A 162 1.62 16.69 -1.69
C PRO A 162 0.17 16.71 -1.15
N VAL A 163 -0.56 17.80 -1.38
CA VAL A 163 -1.97 17.90 -0.96
C VAL A 163 -2.83 16.98 -1.81
N GLN A 164 -2.67 17.04 -3.14
CA GLN A 164 -3.42 16.17 -4.04
C GLN A 164 -3.05 14.71 -3.84
N ARG A 165 -1.77 14.42 -3.61
CA ARG A 165 -1.31 13.05 -3.35
C ARG A 165 -1.97 12.48 -2.07
N LYS A 166 -2.08 13.31 -1.02
CA LYS A 166 -2.76 12.90 0.23
C LYS A 166 -4.25 12.65 -0.01
N ILE A 167 -4.92 13.56 -0.74
CA ILE A 167 -6.34 13.40 -1.09
C ILE A 167 -6.54 12.11 -1.91
N ALA A 168 -5.67 11.85 -2.88
CA ALA A 168 -5.74 10.64 -3.71
C ALA A 168 -5.64 9.38 -2.85
N ALA A 169 -4.68 9.35 -1.90
CA ALA A 169 -4.51 8.20 -1.01
C ALA A 169 -5.77 7.96 -0.17
N HIS A 170 -6.28 9.00 0.47
CA HIS A 170 -7.51 8.90 1.29
C HIS A 170 -8.70 8.41 0.46
N ARG A 171 -8.85 8.98 -0.75
CA ARG A 171 -9.95 8.64 -1.64
C ARG A 171 -9.88 7.20 -2.13
N LEU A 172 -8.69 6.73 -2.48
CA LEU A 172 -8.50 5.34 -2.93
C LEU A 172 -8.81 4.37 -1.79
N ILE A 173 -8.24 4.60 -0.61
CA ILE A 173 -8.52 3.75 0.56
C ILE A 173 -10.04 3.69 0.81
N ALA A 174 -10.70 4.84 0.78
CA ALA A 174 -12.13 4.92 1.11
C ALA A 174 -13.04 4.25 0.06
N LYS A 175 -12.67 4.32 -1.24
CA LYS A 175 -13.57 3.88 -2.32
C LYS A 175 -13.35 2.44 -2.77
N ILE A 176 -12.18 1.88 -2.57
CA ILE A 176 -11.87 0.52 -3.05
C ILE A 176 -12.85 -0.52 -2.52
N PRO A 177 -13.28 -0.50 -1.23
CA PRO A 177 -14.28 -1.47 -0.77
C PRO A 177 -15.60 -1.40 -1.55
N ALA A 178 -16.08 -0.19 -1.82
CA ALA A 178 -17.32 -0.02 -2.60
C ALA A 178 -17.14 -0.50 -4.04
N ILE A 179 -16.00 -0.18 -4.65
CA ILE A 179 -15.71 -0.60 -6.03
C ILE A 179 -15.60 -2.13 -6.13
N ALA A 180 -14.92 -2.76 -5.17
CA ALA A 180 -14.79 -4.23 -5.14
C ALA A 180 -16.16 -4.90 -4.92
N ALA A 181 -16.95 -4.38 -3.98
CA ALA A 181 -18.29 -4.90 -3.72
C ALA A 181 -19.20 -4.77 -4.96
N MET A 182 -19.12 -3.64 -5.67
CA MET A 182 -19.87 -3.43 -6.91
C MET A 182 -19.44 -4.43 -7.99
N ALA A 183 -18.14 -4.73 -8.11
CA ALA A 183 -17.67 -5.74 -9.07
C ALA A 183 -18.29 -7.11 -8.78
N TYR A 184 -18.33 -7.50 -7.51
CA TYR A 184 -18.99 -8.75 -7.11
C TYR A 184 -20.50 -8.71 -7.41
N LYS A 185 -21.19 -7.64 -6.98
CA LYS A 185 -22.63 -7.49 -7.21
C LYS A 185 -22.97 -7.56 -8.70
N TYR A 186 -22.16 -6.92 -9.53
CA TYR A 186 -22.35 -6.95 -10.99
C TYR A 186 -22.22 -8.39 -11.52
N SER A 187 -21.22 -9.13 -11.07
CA SER A 187 -20.98 -10.50 -11.56
C SER A 187 -22.13 -11.45 -11.23
N VAL A 188 -22.77 -11.28 -10.06
CA VAL A 188 -23.89 -12.15 -9.65
C VAL A 188 -25.26 -11.59 -10.00
N GLY A 189 -25.32 -10.40 -10.62
CA GLY A 189 -26.58 -9.81 -11.08
C GLY A 189 -27.43 -9.23 -9.98
N GLN A 190 -26.84 -8.78 -8.89
CA GLN A 190 -27.54 -8.15 -7.76
C GLN A 190 -27.38 -6.63 -7.81
N PRO A 191 -28.33 -5.89 -7.22
CA PRO A 191 -28.21 -4.43 -7.16
C PRO A 191 -27.05 -3.99 -6.26
N PHE A 192 -26.45 -2.86 -6.61
CA PHE A 192 -25.38 -2.27 -5.82
C PHE A 192 -25.92 -1.80 -4.47
N MET A 193 -25.11 -1.99 -3.42
CA MET A 193 -25.39 -1.46 -2.09
C MET A 193 -24.46 -0.29 -1.83
N TYR A 194 -24.99 0.75 -1.20
CA TYR A 194 -24.24 1.97 -0.91
C TYR A 194 -23.66 1.92 0.50
N PRO A 195 -22.50 2.56 0.74
CA PRO A 195 -21.90 2.53 2.08
C PRO A 195 -22.80 3.17 3.14
N ARG A 196 -22.64 2.71 4.37
CA ARG A 196 -23.35 3.22 5.55
C ARG A 196 -22.33 3.81 6.52
N ASN A 197 -22.61 5.03 7.01
CA ASN A 197 -21.68 5.74 7.89
C ASN A 197 -21.67 5.21 9.32
N ASP A 198 -22.63 4.37 9.69
CA ASP A 198 -22.73 3.76 11.02
C ASP A 198 -21.94 2.44 11.14
N LEU A 199 -21.34 1.96 10.05
CA LEU A 199 -20.58 0.72 10.03
C LEU A 199 -19.09 1.03 9.95
N SER A 200 -18.26 0.14 10.54
CA SER A 200 -16.81 0.21 10.40
C SER A 200 -16.39 -0.12 8.95
N TYR A 201 -15.12 0.06 8.66
CA TYR A 201 -14.58 -0.18 7.31
C TYR A 201 -14.84 -1.61 6.83
N ALA A 202 -14.49 -2.59 7.65
CA ALA A 202 -14.68 -4.02 7.31
C ALA A 202 -16.16 -4.39 7.29
N GLU A 203 -16.94 -3.89 8.24
CA GLU A 203 -18.39 -4.12 8.27
C GLU A 203 -19.06 -3.58 7.01
N ASN A 204 -18.65 -2.39 6.59
CA ASN A 204 -19.19 -1.74 5.39
C ASN A 204 -18.88 -2.55 4.13
N PHE A 205 -17.65 -3.08 4.02
CA PHE A 205 -17.30 -3.95 2.90
C PHE A 205 -18.20 -5.19 2.85
N LEU A 206 -18.39 -5.86 4.01
CA LEU A 206 -19.25 -7.05 4.08
C LEU A 206 -20.70 -6.70 3.73
N TYR A 207 -21.20 -5.57 4.26
CA TYR A 207 -22.55 -5.10 3.98
C TYR A 207 -22.75 -4.82 2.49
N MET A 208 -21.83 -4.09 1.86
CA MET A 208 -21.95 -3.76 0.44
C MET A 208 -21.82 -4.98 -0.45
N THR A 209 -21.04 -5.98 -0.02
CA THR A 209 -20.81 -7.20 -0.80
C THR A 209 -21.98 -8.17 -0.69
N PHE A 210 -22.51 -8.40 0.52
CA PHE A 210 -23.45 -9.48 0.77
C PHE A 210 -24.86 -9.01 1.13
N GLY A 211 -25.04 -7.75 1.48
CA GLY A 211 -26.36 -7.21 1.77
C GLY A 211 -27.23 -7.11 0.51
N THR A 212 -28.55 -7.09 0.71
CA THR A 212 -29.53 -6.88 -0.37
C THR A 212 -30.57 -5.86 0.08
N PRO A 213 -31.21 -5.15 -0.83
CA PRO A 213 -32.26 -4.19 -0.41
C PRO A 213 -33.54 -4.84 0.12
N CYS A 214 -33.66 -6.17 0.01
CA CYS A 214 -34.87 -6.92 0.40
C CYS A 214 -34.98 -7.06 1.91
N GLU A 215 -33.87 -7.01 2.65
CA GLU A 215 -33.89 -7.26 4.10
C GLU A 215 -32.71 -6.56 4.80
N PRO A 216 -32.82 -6.26 6.08
CA PRO A 216 -31.69 -5.71 6.82
C PRO A 216 -30.52 -6.71 6.90
N TYR A 217 -29.33 -6.26 6.57
CA TYR A 217 -28.11 -7.06 6.70
C TYR A 217 -27.59 -6.93 8.13
N LYS A 218 -27.42 -8.08 8.77
CA LYS A 218 -26.81 -8.14 10.12
C LYS A 218 -25.36 -8.53 9.99
N VAL A 219 -24.48 -7.61 10.34
CA VAL A 219 -23.04 -7.89 10.29
C VAL A 219 -22.69 -8.94 11.36
N ASN A 220 -21.97 -9.96 10.95
CA ASN A 220 -21.42 -10.96 11.87
C ASN A 220 -20.10 -10.41 12.41
N PRO A 221 -19.95 -10.18 13.72
CA PRO A 221 -18.74 -9.57 14.27
C PRO A 221 -17.49 -10.45 14.10
N VAL A 222 -17.64 -11.79 14.05
CA VAL A 222 -16.50 -12.69 13.79
C VAL A 222 -15.99 -12.49 12.36
N LEU A 223 -16.91 -12.42 11.39
CA LEU A 223 -16.54 -12.20 9.99
C LEU A 223 -15.95 -10.80 9.78
N SER A 224 -16.49 -9.80 10.49
CA SER A 224 -15.98 -8.44 10.41
C SER A 224 -14.53 -8.37 10.92
N LYS A 225 -14.27 -8.97 12.08
CA LYS A 225 -12.91 -9.02 12.65
C LYS A 225 -11.96 -9.80 11.74
N ALA A 226 -12.41 -10.93 11.19
CA ALA A 226 -11.60 -11.74 10.27
C ALA A 226 -11.27 -10.95 8.99
N MET A 227 -12.25 -10.21 8.44
CA MET A 227 -12.04 -9.40 7.24
C MET A 227 -11.05 -8.26 7.50
N ASP A 228 -11.16 -7.61 8.66
CA ASP A 228 -10.24 -6.54 9.03
C ASP A 228 -8.79 -7.06 9.10
N LYS A 229 -8.59 -8.23 9.71
CA LYS A 229 -7.26 -8.88 9.75
C LYS A 229 -6.75 -9.25 8.36
N ILE A 230 -7.63 -9.74 7.49
CA ILE A 230 -7.26 -10.06 6.10
C ILE A 230 -6.79 -8.79 5.36
N PHE A 231 -7.45 -7.67 5.57
CA PHE A 231 -7.03 -6.40 4.96
C PHE A 231 -5.65 -5.96 5.47
N ILE A 232 -5.35 -6.23 6.72
CA ILE A 232 -4.03 -5.92 7.31
C ILE A 232 -2.94 -6.83 6.76
N UNK A 233 -3.32 -7.90 6.69
CA UNK A 233 -2.45 -8.85 6.33
C UNK A 233 -2.17 -8.97 4.95
N GLY A 234 -3.01 -8.57 4.12
CA GLY A 234 -2.98 -8.65 2.70
C GLY A 234 -2.30 -7.42 2.05
#